data_afc37cea24795d3686ac8816350fed93
#
_entry.id   afc37cea24795d3686ac8816350fed93
#
_cell.length_a   1.000
_cell.length_b   1.000
_cell.length_c   1.000
_cell.angle_alpha   90.00
_cell.angle_beta   90.00
_cell.angle_gamma   90.00
#
_symmetry.space_group_name_H-M   'P 1'
#
loop_
_entity.id
_entity.type
_entity.pdbx_description
1 polymer ?
#
loop_
_entity_poly.entity_id
_entity_poly.type
_entity_poly.pdbx_seq_one_letter_code
_entity_poly.pdbx_strand_id
1 'polypeptide(L)'
;MTRIDEKSTWLKRRLDMQDKLQAGGVWSPEQEHDACGVGMIAAIDGTASRQVVEKAIEALQAIWHRGAVDADGKTGDGAGIHLEIPRDFFAQHIEHTGHVVDDGRIGVGMVFLPRTDMAAQETCRCIVENEILAAGFRIYGWRQVPVDISVIGDRADATRPEIEQIMFSTPSDWHEDDIERQLYVIRRKIENAILAERIMEFYLCSFSVRSVIYKGMFLAEQVSDFYPDLKDERFISRFAVYHQRYSTNTFPTWKLAQPFRVLAHNGEINTFRGNQNWMSCHEDRMALPAFGDDVEHLKPVIQGGSSDSAALDAVFELLLHGERDLPMVKTMMVPEATGDDVRQDLKNLYGYCNAVMEPWDGPAALAMASGDWVLASVDRNGLRPMRVTVTTDGFIIAGSETGMVQVNEQMVMEKSRLGPGQMIGVNLAKGRIYHDAELKDMLVKRRDWGNWLGKSQVMDDLLAKNQNTPLDILAGDDLRRRQFTAGWTLEDLELLLQPMGEDGKEAIGSMGDDTPLAVLSNTYRGLHHFFRQNFSQVTNPPIDSLR
;
A
#
# COMPACT_ATOMS: atom_id res chain seq x y z
N MET A 1 12.46 24.55 30.34
CA MET A 1 12.70 25.01 28.95
C MET A 1 11.33 25.29 28.35
N THR A 2 11.13 26.46 27.78
CA THR A 2 9.83 26.83 27.23
C THR A 2 9.66 26.25 25.82
N ARG A 3 8.42 25.91 25.42
CA ARG A 3 8.04 25.37 24.10
C ARG A 3 8.68 26.13 22.90
N ILE A 4 9.08 27.37 23.12
CA ILE A 4 9.75 28.25 22.13
C ILE A 4 11.23 27.87 21.94
N ASP A 5 11.93 27.47 23.01
CA ASP A 5 13.36 27.10 22.92
C ASP A 5 13.57 25.75 22.21
N GLU A 6 12.64 24.80 22.39
CA GLU A 6 12.69 23.49 21.72
C GLU A 6 12.40 23.60 20.22
N LYS A 7 11.42 24.44 19.86
CA LYS A 7 11.09 24.73 18.45
C LYS A 7 12.30 25.35 17.72
N SER A 8 13.02 26.23 18.39
CA SER A 8 14.24 26.87 17.91
C SER A 8 15.39 25.87 17.71
N THR A 9 15.56 24.92 18.61
CA THR A 9 16.64 23.92 18.55
C THR A 9 16.42 22.93 17.41
N TRP A 10 15.19 22.48 17.19
CA TRP A 10 14.84 21.57 16.09
C TRP A 10 15.02 22.24 14.71
N LEU A 11 14.51 23.44 14.54
CA LEU A 11 14.66 24.21 13.31
C LEU A 11 16.14 24.46 12.99
N LYS A 12 16.94 24.74 14.00
CA LYS A 12 18.39 24.94 13.83
C LYS A 12 19.08 23.66 13.35
N ARG A 13 18.77 22.49 13.91
CA ARG A 13 19.31 21.21 13.45
C ARG A 13 18.95 20.93 11.97
N ARG A 14 17.72 21.24 11.58
CA ARG A 14 17.27 21.06 10.20
C ARG A 14 18.02 21.98 9.23
N LEU A 15 18.17 23.24 9.56
CA LEU A 15 18.93 24.19 8.75
C LEU A 15 20.40 23.77 8.65
N ASP A 16 21.03 23.38 9.76
CA ASP A 16 22.39 22.85 9.76
C ASP A 16 22.57 21.61 8.85
N MET A 17 21.55 20.77 8.78
CA MET A 17 21.55 19.59 7.90
C MET A 17 21.40 19.99 6.43
N GLN A 18 20.51 20.92 6.13
CA GLN A 18 20.34 21.48 4.78
C GLN A 18 21.63 22.12 4.28
N ASP A 19 22.28 22.94 5.12
CA ASP A 19 23.57 23.59 4.80
C ASP A 19 24.67 22.56 4.51
N LYS A 20 24.73 21.47 5.28
CA LYS A 20 25.70 20.38 5.05
C LYS A 20 25.49 19.67 3.72
N LEU A 21 24.25 19.39 3.34
CA LEU A 21 23.93 18.74 2.07
C LEU A 21 24.16 19.66 0.88
N GLN A 22 23.84 20.94 1.02
CA GLN A 22 24.11 21.95 0.00
C GLN A 22 25.63 22.16 -0.18
N ALA A 23 26.39 22.18 0.90
CA ALA A 23 27.85 22.26 0.84
C ALA A 23 28.50 21.02 0.20
N GLY A 24 27.85 19.85 0.28
CA GLY A 24 28.25 18.62 -0.41
C GLY A 24 28.00 18.65 -1.93
N GLY A 25 27.29 19.66 -2.45
CA GLY A 25 27.11 19.91 -3.88
C GLY A 25 26.13 18.98 -4.60
N VAL A 26 25.41 18.12 -3.88
CA VAL A 26 24.50 17.13 -4.46
C VAL A 26 23.02 17.48 -4.24
N TRP A 27 22.72 18.37 -3.31
CA TRP A 27 21.37 18.77 -2.94
C TRP A 27 21.20 20.29 -2.97
N SER A 28 20.05 20.75 -3.43
CA SER A 28 19.64 22.16 -3.36
C SER A 28 18.20 22.27 -2.88
N PRO A 29 17.86 23.24 -2.01
CA PRO A 29 16.48 23.50 -1.62
C PRO A 29 15.56 23.93 -2.77
N GLU A 30 16.14 24.36 -3.89
CA GLU A 30 15.43 24.76 -5.11
C GLU A 30 15.11 23.56 -6.02
N GLN A 31 15.69 22.39 -5.76
CA GLN A 31 15.34 21.16 -6.48
C GLN A 31 13.98 20.64 -6.03
N GLU A 32 13.20 20.17 -6.98
CA GLU A 32 11.94 19.48 -6.71
C GLU A 32 12.22 18.14 -6.00
N HIS A 33 11.67 17.98 -4.80
CA HIS A 33 11.90 16.81 -3.93
C HIS A 33 10.67 15.89 -3.87
N ASP A 34 9.97 15.68 -4.99
CA ASP A 34 8.66 15.07 -5.08
C ASP A 34 8.64 13.53 -5.12
N ALA A 35 9.54 12.86 -4.43
CA ALA A 35 9.53 11.41 -4.34
C ALA A 35 9.47 10.93 -2.88
N CYS A 36 8.58 9.97 -2.59
CA CYS A 36 8.51 9.31 -1.29
C CYS A 36 9.78 8.50 -0.99
N GLY A 37 10.10 8.34 0.28
CA GLY A 37 11.09 7.38 0.74
C GLY A 37 10.42 6.12 1.26
N VAL A 38 10.80 4.95 0.76
CA VAL A 38 10.28 3.65 1.18
C VAL A 38 11.40 2.65 1.32
N GLY A 39 11.27 1.74 2.26
CA GLY A 39 12.20 0.64 2.37
C GLY A 39 11.81 -0.43 3.39
N MET A 40 12.64 -1.46 3.40
CA MET A 40 12.58 -2.53 4.36
C MET A 40 13.98 -2.94 4.83
N ILE A 41 14.03 -3.47 6.03
CA ILE A 41 15.21 -4.13 6.61
C ILE A 41 14.74 -5.45 7.18
N ALA A 42 15.49 -6.52 6.96
CA ALA A 42 15.20 -7.81 7.59
C ALA A 42 16.47 -8.54 8.01
N ALA A 43 16.42 -9.21 9.15
CA ALA A 43 17.42 -10.20 9.55
C ALA A 43 17.19 -11.47 8.72
N ILE A 44 18.18 -11.86 7.93
CA ILE A 44 18.06 -12.98 6.97
C ILE A 44 17.82 -14.29 7.70
N ASP A 45 18.47 -14.48 8.84
CA ASP A 45 18.35 -15.69 9.67
C ASP A 45 17.04 -15.76 10.49
N GLY A 46 16.20 -14.72 10.40
CA GLY A 46 14.96 -14.63 11.13
C GLY A 46 15.14 -14.36 12.64
N THR A 47 16.30 -13.87 13.08
CA THR A 47 16.54 -13.52 14.49
C THR A 47 16.08 -12.09 14.77
N ALA A 48 15.17 -11.94 15.73
CA ALA A 48 14.72 -10.61 16.16
C ALA A 48 15.85 -9.89 16.90
N SER A 49 16.10 -8.64 16.54
CA SER A 49 17.14 -7.84 17.17
C SER A 49 16.77 -6.35 17.26
N ARG A 50 17.42 -5.65 18.21
CA ARG A 50 17.32 -4.20 18.34
C ARG A 50 17.93 -3.51 17.12
N GLN A 51 18.96 -4.08 16.51
CA GLN A 51 19.64 -3.51 15.34
C GLN A 51 18.71 -3.31 14.14
N VAL A 52 17.71 -4.19 13.92
CA VAL A 52 16.72 -4.02 12.87
C VAL A 52 15.94 -2.72 13.08
N VAL A 53 15.49 -2.46 14.31
CA VAL A 53 14.72 -1.27 14.66
C VAL A 53 15.58 0.00 14.53
N GLU A 54 16.80 -0.04 15.03
CA GLU A 54 17.75 1.09 14.96
C GLU A 54 18.10 1.45 13.52
N LYS A 55 18.44 0.45 12.71
CA LYS A 55 18.70 0.65 11.27
C LYS A 55 17.49 1.21 10.52
N ALA A 56 16.27 0.83 10.90
CA ALA A 56 15.06 1.37 10.29
C ALA A 56 14.78 2.83 10.70
N ILE A 57 15.05 3.19 11.95
CA ILE A 57 14.99 4.57 12.41
C ILE A 57 16.07 5.42 11.72
N GLU A 58 17.30 4.89 11.60
CA GLU A 58 18.38 5.53 10.84
C GLU A 58 17.98 5.77 9.38
N ALA A 59 17.40 4.75 8.74
CA ALA A 59 16.92 4.85 7.36
C ALA A 59 15.85 5.92 7.18
N LEU A 60 14.87 5.99 8.09
CA LEU A 60 13.86 7.05 8.09
C LEU A 60 14.52 8.43 8.23
N GLN A 61 15.47 8.58 9.16
CA GLN A 61 16.18 9.84 9.34
C GLN A 61 17.01 10.23 8.12
N ALA A 62 17.60 9.26 7.42
CA ALA A 62 18.40 9.50 6.23
C ALA A 62 17.58 10.01 5.03
N ILE A 63 16.30 9.67 4.93
CA ILE A 63 15.40 10.08 3.84
C ILE A 63 14.56 11.32 4.19
N TRP A 64 14.93 12.08 5.21
CA TRP A 64 14.22 13.28 5.66
C TRP A 64 13.93 14.29 4.54
N HIS A 65 14.83 14.40 3.54
CA HIS A 65 14.72 15.26 2.37
C HIS A 65 13.55 14.90 1.44
N ARG A 66 12.93 13.74 1.63
CA ARG A 66 11.76 13.27 0.88
C ARG A 66 10.43 13.72 1.49
N GLY A 67 10.42 14.19 2.73
CA GLY A 67 9.21 14.65 3.41
C GLY A 67 8.82 16.07 3.01
N ALA A 68 7.54 16.29 2.77
CA ALA A 68 7.00 17.64 2.69
C ALA A 68 6.76 18.20 4.09
N VAL A 69 6.99 19.51 4.23
CA VAL A 69 6.84 20.24 5.48
C VAL A 69 5.82 21.34 5.28
N ASP A 70 4.85 21.40 6.17
CA ASP A 70 3.82 22.44 6.15
C ASP A 70 4.42 23.83 6.52
N ALA A 71 3.62 24.87 6.28
CA ALA A 71 3.99 26.27 6.54
C ALA A 71 4.39 26.55 8.00
N ASP A 72 4.00 25.70 8.98
CA ASP A 72 4.45 25.79 10.37
C ASP A 72 5.91 25.33 10.57
N GLY A 73 6.55 24.85 9.50
CA GLY A 73 7.93 24.40 9.48
C GLY A 73 8.19 23.09 10.26
N LYS A 74 7.17 22.39 10.71
CA LYS A 74 7.30 21.27 11.64
C LYS A 74 6.29 20.14 11.42
N THR A 75 5.11 20.41 10.87
CA THR A 75 4.14 19.40 10.50
C THR A 75 4.62 18.67 9.25
N GLY A 76 4.80 17.35 9.35
CA GLY A 76 5.11 16.47 8.22
C GLY A 76 3.85 15.96 7.54
N ASP A 77 3.99 15.53 6.31
CA ASP A 77 2.91 14.95 5.51
C ASP A 77 2.68 13.45 5.78
N GLY A 78 3.55 12.81 6.55
CA GLY A 78 3.35 11.46 7.05
C GLY A 78 4.61 10.61 7.04
N ALA A 79 4.80 9.85 8.12
CA ALA A 79 5.84 8.83 8.21
C ALA A 79 5.41 7.71 9.18
N GLY A 80 6.10 6.57 9.10
CA GLY A 80 5.83 5.48 10.00
C GLY A 80 6.74 4.27 9.77
N ILE A 81 6.56 3.32 10.68
CA ILE A 81 7.32 2.09 10.73
C ILE A 81 6.40 0.92 11.11
N HIS A 82 6.56 -0.18 10.42
CA HIS A 82 5.88 -1.46 10.67
C HIS A 82 6.93 -2.46 11.16
N LEU A 83 6.71 -2.99 12.35
CA LEU A 83 7.64 -3.83 13.08
C LEU A 83 6.91 -5.06 13.63
N GLU A 84 7.67 -6.05 14.05
CA GLU A 84 7.16 -7.19 14.78
C GLU A 84 6.76 -6.79 16.22
N ILE A 85 5.79 -7.50 16.81
CA ILE A 85 5.39 -7.32 18.21
C ILE A 85 6.47 -7.91 19.13
N PRO A 86 7.21 -7.08 19.88
CA PRO A 86 8.19 -7.56 20.84
C PRO A 86 7.51 -8.11 22.09
N ARG A 87 7.52 -9.44 22.26
CA ARG A 87 6.78 -10.13 23.32
C ARG A 87 7.14 -9.62 24.72
N ASP A 88 8.42 -9.48 25.03
CA ASP A 88 8.87 -9.08 26.38
C ASP A 88 8.48 -7.65 26.72
N PHE A 89 8.47 -6.76 25.72
CA PHE A 89 7.99 -5.39 25.88
C PHE A 89 6.51 -5.36 26.25
N PHE A 90 5.67 -6.06 25.51
CA PHE A 90 4.23 -6.07 25.76
C PHE A 90 3.87 -6.90 26.99
N ALA A 91 4.58 -7.98 27.29
CA ALA A 91 4.37 -8.77 28.52
C ALA A 91 4.46 -7.89 29.77
N GLN A 92 5.47 -7.03 29.89
CA GLN A 92 5.58 -6.10 31.00
C GLN A 92 4.41 -5.11 31.07
N HIS A 93 3.93 -4.60 29.92
CA HIS A 93 2.76 -3.71 29.91
C HIS A 93 1.48 -4.43 30.32
N ILE A 94 1.34 -5.71 29.98
CA ILE A 94 0.24 -6.56 30.44
C ILE A 94 0.29 -6.76 31.96
N GLU A 95 1.48 -6.99 32.53
CA GLU A 95 1.63 -7.08 34.00
C GLU A 95 1.19 -5.80 34.70
N HIS A 96 1.44 -4.63 34.11
CA HIS A 96 0.98 -3.34 34.67
C HIS A 96 -0.55 -3.20 34.67
N THR A 97 -1.30 -3.97 33.85
CA THR A 97 -2.76 -4.03 33.91
C THR A 97 -3.28 -5.02 34.97
N GLY A 98 -2.39 -5.66 35.71
CA GLY A 98 -2.72 -6.66 36.74
C GLY A 98 -2.99 -8.07 36.19
N HIS A 99 -2.65 -8.32 34.93
CA HIS A 99 -2.79 -9.63 34.29
C HIS A 99 -1.43 -10.35 34.19
N VAL A 100 -1.51 -11.67 34.10
CA VAL A 100 -0.35 -12.52 33.76
C VAL A 100 -0.54 -13.02 32.34
N VAL A 101 0.53 -12.92 31.54
CA VAL A 101 0.53 -13.46 30.18
C VAL A 101 0.33 -14.96 30.23
N ASP A 102 -0.68 -15.46 29.54
CA ASP A 102 -0.97 -16.88 29.41
C ASP A 102 -0.14 -17.54 28.29
N ASP A 103 -0.44 -18.81 28.00
CA ASP A 103 0.25 -19.59 26.97
C ASP A 103 -0.15 -19.20 25.55
N GLY A 104 -1.14 -18.32 25.40
CA GLY A 104 -1.59 -17.77 24.12
C GLY A 104 -0.60 -16.77 23.52
N ARG A 105 -0.83 -16.41 22.29
CA ARG A 105 -0.07 -15.33 21.65
C ARG A 105 -0.60 -13.99 22.13
N ILE A 106 0.31 -13.03 22.34
CA ILE A 106 -0.05 -11.64 22.63
C ILE A 106 -0.50 -10.99 21.33
N GLY A 107 -1.76 -10.58 21.28
CA GLY A 107 -2.27 -9.72 20.22
C GLY A 107 -2.24 -8.25 20.64
N VAL A 108 -1.94 -7.39 19.68
CA VAL A 108 -1.88 -5.93 19.88
C VAL A 108 -2.66 -5.23 18.77
N GLY A 109 -3.65 -4.44 19.18
CA GLY A 109 -4.32 -3.49 18.29
C GLY A 109 -3.79 -2.09 18.52
N MET A 110 -3.18 -1.44 17.52
CA MET A 110 -2.84 -0.02 17.55
C MET A 110 -4.02 0.78 17.04
N VAL A 111 -4.60 1.61 17.91
CA VAL A 111 -5.90 2.24 17.70
C VAL A 111 -5.77 3.76 17.73
N PHE A 112 -6.33 4.41 16.72
CA PHE A 112 -6.61 5.85 16.71
C PHE A 112 -8.07 6.08 17.09
N LEU A 113 -8.31 6.85 18.13
CA LEU A 113 -9.61 7.17 18.66
C LEU A 113 -9.91 8.67 18.51
N PRO A 114 -11.20 9.09 18.50
CA PRO A 114 -11.56 10.50 18.60
C PRO A 114 -10.93 11.14 19.85
N ARG A 115 -10.15 12.22 19.69
CA ARG A 115 -9.39 12.77 20.82
C ARG A 115 -10.24 13.57 21.80
N THR A 116 -11.24 14.27 21.31
CA THR A 116 -12.01 15.26 22.10
C THR A 116 -13.42 14.78 22.48
N ASP A 117 -13.91 13.73 21.84
CA ASP A 117 -15.22 13.14 22.13
C ASP A 117 -15.08 11.88 22.99
N MET A 118 -15.18 12.05 24.30
CA MET A 118 -15.04 10.96 25.27
C MET A 118 -16.14 9.91 25.14
N ALA A 119 -17.36 10.30 24.73
CA ALA A 119 -18.45 9.35 24.53
C ALA A 119 -18.19 8.47 23.31
N ALA A 120 -17.73 9.07 22.22
CA ALA A 120 -17.31 8.33 21.02
C ALA A 120 -16.09 7.42 21.30
N GLN A 121 -15.11 7.86 22.11
CA GLN A 121 -13.99 7.00 22.55
C GLN A 121 -14.51 5.75 23.27
N GLU A 122 -15.39 5.93 24.25
CA GLU A 122 -15.90 4.80 25.03
C GLU A 122 -16.75 3.86 24.17
N THR A 123 -17.56 4.40 23.26
CA THR A 123 -18.30 3.59 22.28
C THR A 123 -17.34 2.74 21.43
N CYS A 124 -16.25 3.34 20.94
CA CYS A 124 -15.23 2.61 20.17
C CYS A 124 -14.58 1.49 21.01
N ARG A 125 -14.17 1.78 22.27
CA ARG A 125 -13.58 0.75 23.14
C ARG A 125 -14.54 -0.40 23.40
N CYS A 126 -15.81 -0.10 23.73
CA CYS A 126 -16.82 -1.12 23.94
C CYS A 126 -17.04 -2.01 22.70
N ILE A 127 -17.08 -1.44 21.50
CA ILE A 127 -17.22 -2.21 20.25
C ILE A 127 -16.00 -3.10 20.05
N VAL A 128 -14.78 -2.57 20.19
CA VAL A 128 -13.54 -3.33 20.06
C VAL A 128 -13.50 -4.49 21.04
N GLU A 129 -13.79 -4.24 22.31
CA GLU A 129 -13.81 -5.28 23.34
C GLU A 129 -14.86 -6.36 23.07
N ASN A 130 -16.07 -5.95 22.70
CA ASN A 130 -17.15 -6.90 22.41
C ASN A 130 -16.81 -7.84 21.27
N GLU A 131 -16.22 -7.35 20.19
CA GLU A 131 -15.83 -8.19 19.05
C GLU A 131 -14.67 -9.14 19.38
N ILE A 132 -13.70 -8.70 20.20
CA ILE A 132 -12.61 -9.55 20.70
C ILE A 132 -13.17 -10.67 21.58
N LEU A 133 -14.05 -10.32 22.54
CA LEU A 133 -14.66 -11.27 23.46
C LEU A 133 -15.62 -12.25 22.74
N ALA A 134 -16.39 -11.77 21.77
CA ALA A 134 -17.27 -12.61 20.95
C ALA A 134 -16.51 -13.66 20.15
N ALA A 135 -15.27 -13.38 19.77
CA ALA A 135 -14.39 -14.35 19.13
C ALA A 135 -13.75 -15.35 20.11
N GLY A 136 -14.02 -15.24 21.40
CA GLY A 136 -13.46 -16.10 22.44
C GLY A 136 -12.04 -15.74 22.87
N PHE A 137 -11.55 -14.56 22.49
CA PHE A 137 -10.23 -14.07 22.91
C PHE A 137 -10.32 -13.40 24.29
N ARG A 138 -9.22 -13.37 24.99
CA ARG A 138 -9.13 -12.77 26.34
C ARG A 138 -8.48 -11.39 26.27
N ILE A 139 -9.09 -10.38 26.84
CA ILE A 139 -8.53 -9.03 26.91
C ILE A 139 -7.64 -8.89 28.14
N TYR A 140 -6.45 -8.36 27.95
CA TYR A 140 -5.55 -7.93 29.02
C TYR A 140 -5.76 -6.45 29.42
N GLY A 141 -6.23 -5.63 28.53
CA GLY A 141 -6.55 -4.23 28.77
C GLY A 141 -6.04 -3.27 27.72
N TRP A 142 -6.31 -2.00 27.98
CA TRP A 142 -5.88 -0.87 27.17
C TRP A 142 -4.61 -0.25 27.74
N ARG A 143 -3.78 0.22 26.84
CA ARG A 143 -2.57 0.99 27.15
C ARG A 143 -2.63 2.29 26.35
N GLN A 144 -2.53 3.43 27.05
CA GLN A 144 -2.26 4.68 26.36
C GLN A 144 -0.82 4.66 25.83
N VAL A 145 -0.65 4.91 24.54
CA VAL A 145 0.68 4.96 23.93
C VAL A 145 1.37 6.25 24.34
N PRO A 146 2.56 6.21 24.95
CA PRO A 146 3.28 7.42 25.31
C PRO A 146 3.71 8.16 24.05
N VAL A 147 3.41 9.46 23.99
CA VAL A 147 3.74 10.32 22.85
C VAL A 147 4.33 11.64 23.32
N ASP A 148 5.35 12.12 22.63
CA ASP A 148 5.91 13.45 22.84
C ASP A 148 5.34 14.44 21.81
N ILE A 149 4.33 15.19 22.21
CA ILE A 149 3.67 16.18 21.36
C ILE A 149 4.54 17.41 21.05
N SER A 150 5.65 17.60 21.79
CA SER A 150 6.53 18.74 21.57
C SER A 150 7.28 18.67 20.23
N VAL A 151 7.42 17.44 19.68
CA VAL A 151 8.16 17.21 18.43
C VAL A 151 7.35 17.45 17.17
N ILE A 152 6.02 17.49 17.23
CA ILE A 152 5.15 17.71 16.06
C ILE A 152 4.71 19.16 15.92
N GLY A 153 4.26 19.55 14.72
CA GLY A 153 3.74 20.88 14.43
C GLY A 153 2.30 21.08 14.92
N ASP A 154 1.88 22.35 14.97
CA ASP A 154 0.57 22.73 15.48
C ASP A 154 -0.59 22.13 14.65
N ARG A 155 -0.41 22.00 13.32
CA ARG A 155 -1.41 21.38 12.43
C ARG A 155 -1.55 19.88 12.65
N ALA A 156 -0.42 19.18 12.81
CA ALA A 156 -0.43 17.75 13.14
C ALA A 156 -1.09 17.50 14.49
N ASP A 157 -0.78 18.33 15.51
CA ASP A 157 -1.40 18.20 16.85
C ASP A 157 -2.90 18.53 16.83
N ALA A 158 -3.33 19.50 16.03
CA ALA A 158 -4.75 19.86 15.93
C ALA A 158 -5.64 18.70 15.46
N THR A 159 -5.10 17.82 14.61
CA THR A 159 -5.82 16.66 14.05
C THR A 159 -5.34 15.33 14.65
N ARG A 160 -4.48 15.36 15.65
CA ARG A 160 -3.94 14.16 16.30
C ARG A 160 -5.08 13.36 16.97
N PRO A 161 -5.17 12.05 16.72
CA PRO A 161 -6.08 11.18 17.45
C PRO A 161 -5.58 10.93 18.87
N GLU A 162 -6.44 10.41 19.73
CA GLU A 162 -6.01 9.69 20.91
C GLU A 162 -5.45 8.34 20.46
N ILE A 163 -4.26 7.98 20.98
CA ILE A 163 -3.51 6.81 20.50
C ILE A 163 -3.42 5.80 21.63
N GLU A 164 -4.08 4.66 21.44
CA GLU A 164 -4.11 3.59 22.42
C GLU A 164 -3.76 2.24 21.81
N GLN A 165 -3.39 1.30 22.65
CA GLN A 165 -3.19 -0.10 22.30
C GLN A 165 -4.11 -0.98 23.14
N ILE A 166 -4.91 -1.82 22.46
CA ILE A 166 -5.60 -2.94 23.10
C ILE A 166 -4.70 -4.17 23.07
N MET A 167 -4.49 -4.79 24.23
CA MET A 167 -3.70 -6.01 24.38
C MET A 167 -4.62 -7.17 24.75
N PHE A 168 -4.45 -8.30 24.08
CA PHE A 168 -5.29 -9.48 24.26
C PHE A 168 -4.51 -10.76 24.04
N SER A 169 -5.09 -11.89 24.52
CA SER A 169 -4.58 -13.25 24.28
C SER A 169 -5.47 -13.98 23.30
N THR A 170 -4.84 -14.83 22.51
CA THR A 170 -5.52 -15.71 21.57
C THR A 170 -5.41 -17.18 22.03
N PRO A 171 -6.28 -18.10 21.57
CA PRO A 171 -6.16 -19.51 21.91
C PRO A 171 -4.76 -20.07 21.58
N SER A 172 -4.18 -20.83 22.50
CA SER A 172 -2.84 -21.38 22.36
C SER A 172 -2.73 -22.52 21.35
N ASP A 173 -3.83 -23.18 21.05
CA ASP A 173 -3.95 -24.35 20.17
C ASP A 173 -4.24 -23.98 18.70
N TRP A 174 -4.48 -22.70 18.42
CA TRP A 174 -4.73 -22.25 17.06
C TRP A 174 -3.43 -22.00 16.29
N HIS A 175 -3.47 -22.35 14.98
CA HIS A 175 -2.38 -21.97 14.09
C HIS A 175 -2.37 -20.45 13.89
N GLU A 176 -1.18 -19.88 13.78
CA GLU A 176 -1.01 -18.41 13.71
C GLU A 176 -1.72 -17.78 12.49
N ASP A 177 -1.72 -18.46 11.34
CA ASP A 177 -2.42 -17.98 10.15
C ASP A 177 -3.95 -17.95 10.35
N ASP A 178 -4.50 -18.89 11.13
CA ASP A 178 -5.93 -18.91 11.45
C ASP A 178 -6.28 -17.81 12.44
N ILE A 179 -5.38 -17.51 13.40
CA ILE A 179 -5.53 -16.36 14.31
C ILE A 179 -5.54 -15.05 13.51
N GLU A 180 -4.57 -14.86 12.64
CA GLU A 180 -4.48 -13.63 11.82
C GLU A 180 -5.70 -13.44 10.92
N ARG A 181 -6.21 -14.53 10.32
CA ARG A 181 -7.45 -14.51 9.54
C ARG A 181 -8.66 -14.12 10.40
N GLN A 182 -8.76 -14.67 11.61
CA GLN A 182 -9.83 -14.31 12.53
C GLN A 182 -9.71 -12.85 12.98
N LEU A 183 -8.50 -12.37 13.26
CA LEU A 183 -8.26 -10.97 13.61
C LEU A 183 -8.64 -10.02 12.46
N TYR A 184 -8.39 -10.41 11.21
CA TYR A 184 -8.85 -9.66 10.04
C TYR A 184 -10.38 -9.55 10.03
N VAL A 185 -11.11 -10.66 10.27
CA VAL A 185 -12.59 -10.65 10.35
C VAL A 185 -13.06 -9.75 11.51
N ILE A 186 -12.50 -9.92 12.71
CA ILE A 186 -12.83 -9.13 13.89
C ILE A 186 -12.64 -7.63 13.59
N ARG A 187 -11.51 -7.26 13.02
CA ARG A 187 -11.22 -5.88 12.64
C ARG A 187 -12.27 -5.33 11.68
N ARG A 188 -12.67 -6.10 10.67
CA ARG A 188 -13.71 -5.67 9.72
C ARG A 188 -15.07 -5.49 10.40
N LYS A 189 -15.43 -6.37 11.34
CA LYS A 189 -16.65 -6.22 12.16
C LYS A 189 -16.59 -4.95 12.99
N ILE A 190 -15.47 -4.68 13.66
CA ILE A 190 -15.23 -3.45 14.43
C ILE A 190 -15.39 -2.21 13.54
N GLU A 191 -14.68 -2.16 12.42
CA GLU A 191 -14.69 -1.02 11.49
C GLU A 191 -16.12 -0.74 10.97
N ASN A 192 -16.87 -1.78 10.60
CA ASN A 192 -18.24 -1.66 10.11
C ASN A 192 -19.21 -1.20 11.23
N ALA A 193 -19.06 -1.75 12.44
CA ALA A 193 -19.90 -1.36 13.57
C ALA A 193 -19.68 0.11 13.98
N ILE A 194 -18.42 0.55 14.04
CA ILE A 194 -18.09 1.95 14.39
C ILE A 194 -18.52 2.92 13.28
N LEU A 195 -18.42 2.52 12.01
CA LEU A 195 -18.93 3.32 10.90
C LEU A 195 -20.46 3.47 10.97
N ALA A 196 -21.19 2.45 11.41
CA ALA A 196 -22.64 2.53 11.63
C ALA A 196 -23.01 3.54 12.71
N GLU A 197 -22.16 3.72 13.73
CA GLU A 197 -22.27 4.79 14.76
C GLU A 197 -21.85 6.18 14.24
N ARG A 198 -21.41 6.27 12.96
CA ARG A 198 -20.96 7.52 12.31
C ARG A 198 -19.72 8.15 12.96
N ILE A 199 -18.88 7.37 13.61
CA ILE A 199 -17.61 7.83 14.18
C ILE A 199 -16.53 7.69 13.08
N MET A 200 -16.12 8.80 12.48
CA MET A 200 -15.23 8.83 11.32
C MET A 200 -13.73 8.90 11.68
N GLU A 201 -13.42 9.29 12.91
CA GLU A 201 -12.05 9.48 13.41
C GLU A 201 -11.39 8.19 13.88
N PHE A 202 -12.18 7.12 14.02
CA PHE A 202 -11.65 5.81 14.42
C PHE A 202 -10.82 5.17 13.30
N TYR A 203 -9.69 4.58 13.69
CA TYR A 203 -8.88 3.79 12.76
C TYR A 203 -8.01 2.76 13.49
N LEU A 204 -8.00 1.52 13.02
CA LEU A 204 -7.07 0.47 13.45
C LEU A 204 -5.83 0.47 12.55
N CYS A 205 -4.70 0.97 13.06
CA CYS A 205 -3.43 0.99 12.32
C CYS A 205 -2.92 -0.42 12.08
N SER A 206 -2.97 -1.26 13.11
CA SER A 206 -2.66 -2.68 13.10
C SER A 206 -3.54 -3.41 14.10
N PHE A 207 -3.81 -4.69 13.86
CA PHE A 207 -4.56 -5.57 14.75
C PHE A 207 -4.10 -7.01 14.49
N SER A 208 -3.08 -7.48 15.21
CA SER A 208 -2.30 -8.67 14.85
C SER A 208 -1.64 -9.30 16.08
N VAL A 209 -1.26 -10.56 15.97
CA VAL A 209 -0.33 -11.23 16.89
C VAL A 209 1.13 -11.20 16.39
N ARG A 210 1.34 -10.72 15.17
CA ARG A 210 2.66 -10.70 14.49
C ARG A 210 3.31 -9.34 14.52
N SER A 211 2.57 -8.29 14.22
CA SER A 211 3.16 -7.00 13.94
C SER A 211 2.36 -5.82 14.46
N VAL A 212 3.05 -4.70 14.63
CA VAL A 212 2.52 -3.42 15.10
C VAL A 212 3.03 -2.29 14.23
N ILE A 213 2.19 -1.27 14.01
CA ILE A 213 2.50 -0.13 13.15
C ILE A 213 2.43 1.15 13.95
N TYR A 214 3.55 1.88 13.97
CA TYR A 214 3.67 3.23 14.50
C TYR A 214 3.73 4.22 13.35
N LYS A 215 2.75 5.11 13.23
CA LYS A 215 2.64 6.06 12.13
C LYS A 215 1.90 7.33 12.52
N GLY A 216 2.04 8.36 11.70
CA GLY A 216 1.31 9.61 11.91
C GLY A 216 1.76 10.72 10.98
N MET A 217 1.27 11.93 11.23
CA MET A 217 1.63 13.13 10.47
C MET A 217 2.97 13.70 10.97
N PHE A 218 4.04 12.99 10.64
CA PHE A 218 5.41 13.33 11.03
C PHE A 218 6.28 13.62 9.84
N LEU A 219 7.41 14.26 10.13
CA LEU A 219 8.64 14.09 9.35
C LEU A 219 9.35 12.80 9.80
N ALA A 220 10.10 12.17 8.93
CA ALA A 220 10.76 10.89 9.23
C ALA A 220 11.60 10.92 10.51
N GLU A 221 12.32 12.01 10.72
CA GLU A 221 13.17 12.21 11.90
C GLU A 221 12.39 12.35 13.22
N GLN A 222 11.08 12.61 13.15
CA GLN A 222 10.24 12.78 14.35
C GLN A 222 9.66 11.47 14.87
N VAL A 223 9.61 10.40 14.07
CA VAL A 223 8.88 9.17 14.39
C VAL A 223 9.32 8.55 15.72
N SER A 224 10.62 8.37 15.92
CA SER A 224 11.16 7.79 17.15
C SER A 224 11.16 8.76 18.34
N ASP A 225 11.14 10.07 18.08
CA ASP A 225 11.03 11.07 19.13
C ASP A 225 9.59 11.19 19.61
N PHE A 226 8.62 11.11 18.69
CA PHE A 226 7.20 11.14 19.03
C PHE A 226 6.73 9.88 19.75
N TYR A 227 7.24 8.70 19.35
CA TYR A 227 6.93 7.42 19.97
C TYR A 227 8.14 6.90 20.79
N PRO A 228 8.25 7.23 22.09
CA PRO A 228 9.35 6.74 22.96
C PRO A 228 9.47 5.22 23.03
N ASP A 229 8.39 4.47 22.79
CA ASP A 229 8.40 3.01 22.69
C ASP A 229 9.48 2.51 21.73
N LEU A 230 9.68 3.19 20.61
CA LEU A 230 10.67 2.82 19.59
C LEU A 230 12.12 2.97 20.05
N LYS A 231 12.36 3.63 21.20
CA LYS A 231 13.67 3.79 21.82
C LYS A 231 13.96 2.76 22.91
N ASP A 232 12.97 1.98 23.32
CA ASP A 232 13.14 0.93 24.33
C ASP A 232 14.02 -0.21 23.78
N GLU A 233 15.02 -0.63 24.54
CA GLU A 233 15.95 -1.70 24.16
C GLU A 233 15.27 -3.07 23.95
N ARG A 234 14.11 -3.29 24.57
CA ARG A 234 13.30 -4.50 24.42
C ARG A 234 12.46 -4.48 23.14
N PHE A 235 12.38 -3.32 22.48
CA PHE A 235 11.68 -3.24 21.21
C PHE A 235 12.57 -3.79 20.10
N ILE A 236 12.48 -5.11 19.91
CA ILE A 236 13.24 -5.90 18.95
C ILE A 236 12.31 -6.38 17.83
N SER A 237 12.86 -6.62 16.64
CA SER A 237 12.11 -7.11 15.48
C SER A 237 12.99 -7.91 14.54
N ARG A 238 12.38 -8.86 13.81
CA ARG A 238 13.05 -9.58 12.71
C ARG A 238 13.07 -8.75 11.42
N PHE A 239 12.14 -7.82 11.28
CA PHE A 239 12.02 -6.96 10.10
C PHE A 239 11.52 -5.57 10.48
N ALA A 240 11.71 -4.63 9.56
CA ALA A 240 11.04 -3.33 9.56
C ALA A 240 10.66 -2.97 8.13
N VAL A 241 9.44 -2.46 7.94
CA VAL A 241 9.02 -1.74 6.74
C VAL A 241 8.79 -0.30 7.14
N TYR A 242 9.32 0.65 6.39
CA TYR A 242 9.23 2.06 6.74
C TYR A 242 8.90 2.93 5.52
N HIS A 243 8.30 4.06 5.79
CA HIS A 243 7.88 5.00 4.78
C HIS A 243 7.97 6.45 5.26
N GLN A 244 8.39 7.31 4.35
CA GLN A 244 8.36 8.75 4.49
C GLN A 244 7.58 9.36 3.34
N ARG A 245 6.70 10.27 3.67
CA ARG A 245 5.84 11.05 2.81
C ARG A 245 4.51 10.41 2.47
N TYR A 246 3.54 11.27 2.21
CA TYR A 246 2.19 10.98 1.81
C TYR A 246 2.01 11.12 0.28
N SER A 247 0.93 10.54 -0.27
CA SER A 247 0.56 10.70 -1.68
C SER A 247 0.28 12.19 -2.02
N THR A 248 0.77 12.65 -3.17
CA THR A 248 0.60 14.03 -3.64
C THR A 248 -0.85 14.40 -4.00
N ASN A 249 -1.74 13.40 -4.17
CA ASN A 249 -3.09 13.56 -4.70
C ASN A 249 -4.19 13.65 -3.65
N THR A 250 -3.88 13.53 -2.36
CA THR A 250 -4.84 13.55 -1.26
C THR A 250 -4.30 14.37 -0.10
N PHE A 251 -5.20 14.97 0.71
CA PHE A 251 -4.78 15.69 1.90
C PHE A 251 -4.20 14.72 2.95
N PRO A 252 -3.03 15.04 3.54
CA PRO A 252 -2.44 14.25 4.61
C PRO A 252 -3.38 14.09 5.80
N THR A 253 -3.48 12.86 6.29
CA THR A 253 -4.23 12.52 7.52
C THR A 253 -3.48 11.45 8.30
N TRP A 254 -3.69 11.41 9.62
CA TRP A 254 -3.07 10.43 10.51
C TRP A 254 -3.30 8.98 10.06
N LYS A 255 -4.54 8.65 9.67
CA LYS A 255 -4.92 7.29 9.26
C LYS A 255 -4.30 6.84 7.95
N LEU A 256 -4.08 7.78 7.03
CA LEU A 256 -3.55 7.47 5.69
C LEU A 256 -2.03 7.59 5.60
N ALA A 257 -1.33 8.00 6.66
CA ALA A 257 0.12 7.86 6.72
C ALA A 257 0.52 6.39 6.56
N GLN A 258 1.66 6.16 5.89
CA GLN A 258 2.18 4.82 5.65
C GLN A 258 3.29 4.47 6.66
N PRO A 259 3.58 3.16 6.89
CA PRO A 259 3.04 1.95 6.24
C PRO A 259 1.58 1.67 6.56
N PHE A 260 0.94 0.91 5.66
CA PHE A 260 -0.33 0.24 5.95
C PHE A 260 -0.07 -1.14 6.57
N ARG A 261 -1.10 -2.02 6.62
CA ARG A 261 -1.03 -3.29 7.38
C ARG A 261 -0.10 -4.33 6.76
N VAL A 262 0.04 -4.28 5.44
CA VAL A 262 0.89 -5.19 4.67
C VAL A 262 2.04 -4.46 4.01
N LEU A 263 1.78 -3.26 3.45
CA LEU A 263 2.71 -2.62 2.55
C LEU A 263 2.98 -1.13 2.84
N ALA A 264 4.12 -0.69 2.34
CA ALA A 264 4.46 0.69 2.10
C ALA A 264 4.69 0.90 0.60
N HIS A 265 4.10 1.94 0.03
CA HIS A 265 4.07 2.21 -1.40
C HIS A 265 4.65 3.59 -1.72
N ASN A 266 5.68 3.60 -2.54
CA ASN A 266 6.19 4.81 -3.17
C ASN A 266 5.79 4.81 -4.64
N GLY A 267 4.79 5.59 -4.99
CA GLY A 267 4.29 5.69 -6.35
C GLY A 267 2.85 6.16 -6.42
N GLU A 268 2.20 5.81 -7.51
CA GLU A 268 0.84 6.19 -7.82
C GLU A 268 0.20 5.09 -8.68
N ILE A 269 -0.96 4.59 -8.24
CA ILE A 269 -1.72 3.62 -9.01
C ILE A 269 -2.63 4.36 -10.00
N ASN A 270 -2.21 4.41 -11.26
CA ASN A 270 -2.92 5.12 -12.33
C ASN A 270 -4.30 4.52 -12.61
N THR A 271 -4.43 3.20 -12.45
CA THR A 271 -5.67 2.46 -12.71
C THR A 271 -6.62 2.40 -11.50
N PHE A 272 -6.33 3.15 -10.44
CA PHE A 272 -7.01 3.06 -9.14
C PHE A 272 -8.54 3.07 -9.23
N ARG A 273 -9.13 4.01 -9.98
CA ARG A 273 -10.58 4.12 -10.10
C ARG A 273 -11.21 2.88 -10.77
N GLY A 274 -10.55 2.35 -11.79
CA GLY A 274 -10.95 1.11 -12.45
C GLY A 274 -10.86 -0.08 -11.51
N ASN A 275 -9.74 -0.21 -10.79
CA ASN A 275 -9.53 -1.29 -9.82
C ASN A 275 -10.56 -1.25 -8.68
N GLN A 276 -10.91 -0.05 -8.18
CA GLN A 276 -11.95 0.11 -7.17
C GLN A 276 -13.32 -0.37 -7.67
N ASN A 277 -13.69 0.01 -8.89
CA ASN A 277 -14.95 -0.43 -9.51
C ASN A 277 -14.98 -1.95 -9.73
N TRP A 278 -13.87 -2.52 -10.21
CA TRP A 278 -13.76 -3.98 -10.37
C TRP A 278 -13.82 -4.70 -9.03
N MET A 279 -13.18 -4.19 -7.99
CA MET A 279 -13.26 -4.80 -6.66
C MET A 279 -14.71 -4.84 -6.16
N SER A 280 -15.48 -3.76 -6.35
CA SER A 280 -16.91 -3.74 -6.03
C SER A 280 -17.70 -4.80 -6.81
N CYS A 281 -17.35 -5.06 -8.08
CA CYS A 281 -17.96 -6.15 -8.85
C CYS A 281 -17.55 -7.53 -8.33
N HIS A 282 -16.30 -7.70 -7.88
CA HIS A 282 -15.85 -8.95 -7.26
C HIS A 282 -16.58 -9.22 -5.95
N GLU A 283 -16.89 -8.19 -5.16
CA GLU A 283 -17.61 -8.32 -3.90
C GLU A 283 -18.99 -8.96 -4.05
N ASP A 284 -19.71 -8.70 -5.14
CA ASP A 284 -21.03 -9.27 -5.41
C ASP A 284 -21.00 -10.81 -5.53
N ARG A 285 -19.88 -11.36 -5.95
CA ARG A 285 -19.70 -12.81 -6.17
C ARG A 285 -18.59 -13.41 -5.30
N MET A 286 -18.14 -12.64 -4.32
CA MET A 286 -17.03 -13.08 -3.46
C MET A 286 -17.41 -14.30 -2.66
N ALA A 287 -16.76 -15.42 -2.97
CA ALA A 287 -16.86 -16.66 -2.23
C ALA A 287 -15.44 -17.11 -1.85
N LEU A 288 -15.08 -16.90 -0.60
CA LEU A 288 -13.78 -17.26 -0.05
C LEU A 288 -13.98 -18.34 1.01
N PRO A 289 -13.74 -19.63 0.69
CA PRO A 289 -13.99 -20.74 1.62
C PRO A 289 -13.31 -20.58 2.98
N ALA A 290 -12.16 -19.91 3.01
CA ALA A 290 -11.41 -19.66 4.23
C ALA A 290 -12.16 -18.78 5.27
N PHE A 291 -13.15 -18.02 4.83
CA PHE A 291 -13.95 -17.13 5.68
C PHE A 291 -15.37 -17.63 5.95
N GLY A 292 -15.86 -18.64 5.19
CA GLY A 292 -17.22 -19.13 5.35
C GLY A 292 -18.27 -18.02 5.31
N ASP A 293 -19.14 -17.97 6.31
CA ASP A 293 -20.21 -16.96 6.41
C ASP A 293 -19.71 -15.56 6.76
N ASP A 294 -18.49 -15.42 7.25
CA ASP A 294 -17.89 -14.13 7.61
C ASP A 294 -17.54 -13.26 6.39
N VAL A 295 -17.62 -13.78 5.16
CA VAL A 295 -17.37 -13.04 3.90
C VAL A 295 -18.16 -11.72 3.84
N GLU A 296 -19.41 -11.72 4.33
CA GLU A 296 -20.26 -10.51 4.29
C GLU A 296 -19.72 -9.38 5.18
N HIS A 297 -19.02 -9.71 6.26
CA HIS A 297 -18.42 -8.72 7.15
C HIS A 297 -17.18 -8.05 6.55
N LEU A 298 -16.58 -8.64 5.51
CA LEU A 298 -15.39 -8.09 4.84
C LEU A 298 -15.73 -6.96 3.88
N LYS A 299 -17.00 -6.81 3.50
CA LYS A 299 -17.48 -5.80 2.53
C LYS A 299 -17.78 -4.46 3.20
N PRO A 300 -17.54 -3.32 2.52
CA PRO A 300 -16.72 -3.22 1.30
C PRO A 300 -15.24 -3.45 1.62
N VAL A 301 -14.51 -4.12 0.73
CA VAL A 301 -13.06 -4.37 0.92
C VAL A 301 -12.29 -3.06 0.89
N ILE A 302 -12.57 -2.22 -0.10
CA ILE A 302 -12.00 -0.88 -0.21
C ILE A 302 -12.96 0.10 0.45
N GLN A 303 -12.53 0.69 1.56
CA GLN A 303 -13.33 1.67 2.29
C GLN A 303 -13.40 3.02 1.56
N GLY A 304 -14.52 3.71 1.69
CA GLY A 304 -14.69 5.06 1.16
C GLY A 304 -13.64 6.05 1.71
N GLY A 305 -13.09 6.89 0.83
CA GLY A 305 -12.06 7.86 1.19
C GLY A 305 -10.66 7.26 1.35
N SER A 306 -10.43 6.03 0.90
CA SER A 306 -9.09 5.42 0.82
C SER A 306 -8.23 6.12 -0.23
N SER A 307 -6.93 6.24 0.04
CA SER A 307 -5.95 6.54 -1.00
C SER A 307 -5.75 5.30 -1.90
N ASP A 308 -5.11 5.48 -3.04
CA ASP A 308 -4.70 4.38 -3.92
C ASP A 308 -3.88 3.32 -3.18
N SER A 309 -2.90 3.76 -2.40
CA SER A 309 -2.04 2.88 -1.60
C SER A 309 -2.80 2.15 -0.49
N ALA A 310 -3.75 2.82 0.19
CA ALA A 310 -4.57 2.20 1.23
C ALA A 310 -5.54 1.16 0.63
N ALA A 311 -6.07 1.44 -0.55
CA ALA A 311 -6.93 0.51 -1.27
C ALA A 311 -6.14 -0.71 -1.79
N LEU A 312 -4.93 -0.48 -2.31
CA LEU A 312 -4.02 -1.56 -2.69
C LEU A 312 -3.73 -2.48 -1.50
N ASP A 313 -3.39 -1.91 -0.34
CA ASP A 313 -3.14 -2.64 0.91
C ASP A 313 -4.36 -3.48 1.34
N ALA A 314 -5.57 -2.92 1.27
CA ALA A 314 -6.79 -3.62 1.66
C ALA A 314 -7.06 -4.86 0.78
N VAL A 315 -6.78 -4.79 -0.52
CA VAL A 315 -6.92 -5.94 -1.41
C VAL A 315 -5.78 -6.94 -1.21
N PHE A 316 -4.54 -6.49 -0.97
CA PHE A 316 -3.45 -7.38 -0.56
C PHE A 316 -3.82 -8.17 0.70
N GLU A 317 -4.32 -7.49 1.72
CA GLU A 317 -4.71 -8.09 2.99
C GLU A 317 -5.81 -9.16 2.80
N LEU A 318 -6.86 -8.86 2.03
CA LEU A 318 -7.90 -9.82 1.68
C LEU A 318 -7.34 -11.08 1.03
N LEU A 319 -6.46 -10.92 0.04
CA LEU A 319 -5.89 -12.04 -0.71
C LEU A 319 -4.94 -12.88 0.15
N LEU A 320 -4.20 -12.27 1.05
CA LEU A 320 -3.29 -12.95 1.99
C LEU A 320 -4.09 -13.82 2.98
N HIS A 321 -5.12 -13.25 3.61
CA HIS A 321 -5.98 -14.01 4.51
C HIS A 321 -6.88 -15.02 3.77
N GLY A 322 -7.04 -14.86 2.45
CA GLY A 322 -7.63 -15.82 1.53
C GLY A 322 -6.69 -16.95 1.07
N GLU A 323 -5.72 -17.33 1.93
CA GLU A 323 -4.79 -18.47 1.75
C GLU A 323 -3.77 -18.30 0.61
N ARG A 324 -3.38 -17.08 0.31
CA ARG A 324 -2.26 -16.80 -0.60
C ARG A 324 -1.09 -16.22 0.19
N ASP A 325 0.13 -16.53 -0.23
CA ASP A 325 1.32 -15.90 0.35
C ASP A 325 1.72 -14.62 -0.38
N LEU A 326 2.55 -13.83 0.26
CA LEU A 326 2.93 -12.51 -0.20
C LEU A 326 3.55 -12.50 -1.62
N PRO A 327 4.46 -13.42 -2.03
CA PRO A 327 4.96 -13.48 -3.40
C PRO A 327 3.87 -13.72 -4.44
N MET A 328 2.86 -14.54 -4.12
CA MET A 328 1.74 -14.80 -5.03
C MET A 328 0.82 -13.59 -5.14
N VAL A 329 0.49 -12.94 -4.02
CA VAL A 329 -0.37 -11.74 -4.01
C VAL A 329 0.30 -10.61 -4.78
N LYS A 330 1.61 -10.37 -4.56
CA LYS A 330 2.37 -9.40 -5.37
C LYS A 330 2.28 -9.70 -6.86
N THR A 331 2.46 -10.96 -7.24
CA THR A 331 2.42 -11.38 -8.65
C THR A 331 1.03 -11.21 -9.28
N MET A 332 -0.03 -11.40 -8.50
CA MET A 332 -1.41 -11.16 -8.95
C MET A 332 -1.72 -9.67 -9.12
N MET A 333 -1.34 -8.88 -8.12
CA MET A 333 -1.73 -7.46 -8.06
C MET A 333 -0.84 -6.56 -8.91
N VAL A 334 0.46 -6.83 -8.93
CA VAL A 334 1.47 -6.06 -9.66
C VAL A 334 2.32 -7.03 -10.50
N PRO A 335 1.75 -7.57 -11.59
CA PRO A 335 2.44 -8.53 -12.45
C PRO A 335 3.59 -7.87 -13.22
N GLU A 336 4.50 -8.69 -13.71
CA GLU A 336 5.51 -8.28 -14.68
C GLU A 336 4.89 -8.10 -16.07
N ALA A 337 5.46 -7.19 -16.87
CA ALA A 337 5.11 -7.11 -18.28
C ALA A 337 5.66 -8.34 -19.03
N THR A 338 4.79 -9.03 -19.77
CA THR A 338 5.17 -10.24 -20.51
C THR A 338 5.49 -9.91 -21.96
N GLY A 339 6.77 -10.08 -22.34
CA GLY A 339 7.22 -10.04 -23.73
C GLY A 339 7.17 -11.42 -24.40
N ASP A 340 7.52 -11.48 -25.68
CA ASP A 340 7.53 -12.74 -26.45
C ASP A 340 8.58 -13.74 -25.96
N ASP A 341 9.64 -13.26 -25.35
CA ASP A 341 10.79 -13.99 -24.81
C ASP A 341 10.56 -14.60 -23.42
N VAL A 342 9.45 -14.26 -22.76
CA VAL A 342 9.12 -14.81 -21.44
C VAL A 342 8.74 -16.30 -21.55
N ARG A 343 9.24 -17.12 -20.62
CA ARG A 343 8.96 -18.57 -20.53
C ARG A 343 7.45 -18.85 -20.48
N GLN A 344 7.03 -19.93 -21.15
CA GLN A 344 5.61 -20.26 -21.28
C GLN A 344 4.93 -20.56 -19.92
N ASP A 345 5.63 -21.17 -18.96
CA ASP A 345 5.11 -21.44 -17.63
C ASP A 345 4.81 -20.15 -16.84
N LEU A 346 5.65 -19.12 -17.00
CA LEU A 346 5.39 -17.79 -16.45
C LEU A 346 4.23 -17.08 -17.15
N LYS A 347 4.15 -17.17 -18.50
CA LYS A 347 2.98 -16.65 -19.24
C LYS A 347 1.69 -17.28 -18.76
N ASN A 348 1.69 -18.58 -18.47
CA ASN A 348 0.54 -19.29 -17.93
C ASN A 348 0.17 -18.79 -16.52
N LEU A 349 1.16 -18.60 -15.63
CA LEU A 349 0.94 -18.04 -14.30
C LEU A 349 0.34 -16.64 -14.38
N TYR A 350 0.92 -15.74 -15.18
CA TYR A 350 0.41 -14.38 -15.34
C TYR A 350 -0.97 -14.36 -16.01
N GLY A 351 -1.19 -15.23 -17.00
CA GLY A 351 -2.51 -15.39 -17.62
C GLY A 351 -3.58 -15.80 -16.60
N TYR A 352 -3.25 -16.73 -15.70
CA TYR A 352 -4.14 -17.08 -14.59
C TYR A 352 -4.38 -15.88 -13.65
N CYS A 353 -3.32 -15.18 -13.23
CA CYS A 353 -3.44 -14.02 -12.35
C CYS A 353 -4.36 -12.96 -12.95
N ASN A 354 -4.16 -12.60 -14.21
CA ASN A 354 -4.97 -11.60 -14.93
C ASN A 354 -6.43 -12.04 -15.17
N ALA A 355 -6.69 -13.34 -15.19
CA ALA A 355 -8.07 -13.86 -15.30
C ALA A 355 -8.83 -13.82 -13.97
N VAL A 356 -8.11 -13.76 -12.84
CA VAL A 356 -8.69 -13.80 -11.49
C VAL A 356 -8.77 -12.40 -10.86
N MET A 357 -7.81 -11.54 -11.15
CA MET A 357 -7.70 -10.20 -10.57
C MET A 357 -7.12 -9.22 -11.59
N GLU A 358 -7.68 -8.05 -11.68
CA GLU A 358 -7.18 -6.97 -12.50
C GLU A 358 -5.85 -6.46 -11.96
N PRO A 359 -4.82 -6.26 -12.83
CA PRO A 359 -3.56 -5.68 -12.39
C PRO A 359 -3.77 -4.25 -11.87
N TRP A 360 -3.09 -3.92 -10.79
CA TRP A 360 -2.97 -2.56 -10.29
C TRP A 360 -1.72 -1.94 -10.92
N ASP A 361 -1.92 -0.97 -11.79
CA ASP A 361 -0.87 -0.43 -12.64
C ASP A 361 -0.56 1.03 -12.34
N GLY A 362 0.71 1.34 -12.41
CA GLY A 362 1.28 2.66 -12.16
C GLY A 362 2.71 2.55 -11.63
N PRO A 363 3.43 3.68 -11.54
CA PRO A 363 4.75 3.69 -10.92
C PRO A 363 4.68 3.22 -9.47
N ALA A 364 5.40 2.14 -9.12
CA ALA A 364 5.37 1.61 -7.77
C ALA A 364 6.71 1.01 -7.32
N ALA A 365 7.16 1.43 -6.15
CA ALA A 365 8.13 0.70 -5.35
C ALA A 365 7.44 0.28 -4.05
N LEU A 366 7.45 -1.02 -3.78
CA LEU A 366 6.71 -1.64 -2.68
C LEU A 366 7.69 -2.28 -1.69
N ALA A 367 7.49 -2.03 -0.41
CA ALA A 367 8.09 -2.78 0.68
C ALA A 367 6.95 -3.40 1.49
N MET A 368 7.00 -4.70 1.75
CA MET A 368 5.87 -5.47 2.24
C MET A 368 6.31 -6.49 3.28
N ALA A 369 5.43 -6.77 4.26
CA ALA A 369 5.64 -7.85 5.22
C ALA A 369 4.31 -8.54 5.53
N SER A 370 4.29 -9.86 5.47
CA SER A 370 3.15 -10.69 5.88
C SER A 370 3.56 -12.13 6.09
N GLY A 371 3.08 -12.76 7.14
CA GLY A 371 3.48 -14.09 7.54
C GLY A 371 4.99 -14.17 7.77
N ASP A 372 5.62 -15.15 7.16
CA ASP A 372 7.08 -15.30 7.22
C ASP A 372 7.83 -14.52 6.14
N TRP A 373 7.13 -13.76 5.30
CA TRP A 373 7.73 -13.07 4.18
C TRP A 373 7.92 -11.58 4.43
N VAL A 374 9.10 -11.08 4.12
CA VAL A 374 9.41 -9.67 3.91
C VAL A 374 9.90 -9.50 2.49
N LEU A 375 9.28 -8.61 1.73
CA LEU A 375 9.44 -8.54 0.27
C LEU A 375 9.55 -7.10 -0.21
N ALA A 376 10.48 -6.85 -1.13
CA ALA A 376 10.57 -5.61 -1.89
C ALA A 376 10.31 -5.89 -3.37
N SER A 377 9.61 -4.98 -4.04
CA SER A 377 9.34 -5.10 -5.47
C SER A 377 9.15 -3.75 -6.15
N VAL A 378 9.18 -3.76 -7.47
CA VAL A 378 8.85 -2.59 -8.30
C VAL A 378 7.75 -2.95 -9.29
N ASP A 379 7.15 -1.89 -9.87
CA ASP A 379 6.13 -2.01 -10.90
C ASP A 379 6.65 -2.71 -12.17
N ARG A 380 5.74 -3.10 -13.05
CA ARG A 380 6.06 -3.85 -14.26
C ARG A 380 7.05 -3.16 -15.20
N ASN A 381 7.13 -1.83 -15.15
CA ASN A 381 8.01 -1.03 -15.98
C ASN A 381 9.29 -0.59 -15.25
N GLY A 382 9.35 -0.80 -13.92
CA GLY A 382 10.48 -0.40 -13.10
C GLY A 382 10.67 1.12 -13.03
N LEU A 383 9.57 1.88 -13.02
CA LEU A 383 9.58 3.33 -13.04
C LEU A 383 10.09 3.93 -11.73
N ARG A 384 9.86 3.24 -10.61
CA ARG A 384 10.39 3.65 -9.30
C ARG A 384 11.64 2.83 -8.95
N PRO A 385 12.67 3.45 -8.35
CA PRO A 385 13.89 2.75 -7.96
C PRO A 385 13.68 1.90 -6.69
N MET A 386 14.33 0.75 -6.65
CA MET A 386 14.51 -0.06 -5.46
C MET A 386 15.94 -0.61 -5.44
N ARG A 387 16.73 -0.16 -4.48
CA ARG A 387 18.11 -0.57 -4.26
C ARG A 387 18.18 -1.65 -3.20
N VAL A 388 19.05 -2.61 -3.37
CA VAL A 388 19.21 -3.74 -2.46
C VAL A 388 20.67 -3.82 -2.02
N THR A 389 20.87 -3.99 -0.71
CA THR A 389 22.17 -4.29 -0.11
C THR A 389 22.01 -5.49 0.81
N VAL A 390 22.88 -6.49 0.65
CA VAL A 390 22.96 -7.65 1.54
C VAL A 390 24.31 -7.60 2.25
N THR A 391 24.30 -7.83 3.57
CA THR A 391 25.48 -7.69 4.41
C THR A 391 25.94 -9.02 5.01
N THR A 392 27.24 -9.12 5.34
CA THR A 392 27.84 -10.32 5.95
C THR A 392 27.37 -10.55 7.39
N ASP A 393 26.87 -9.51 8.07
CA ASP A 393 26.26 -9.60 9.40
C ASP A 393 24.78 -9.99 9.36
N GLY A 394 24.30 -10.44 8.20
CA GLY A 394 23.02 -11.11 8.06
C GLY A 394 21.81 -10.20 7.83
N PHE A 395 22.00 -8.98 7.32
CA PHE A 395 20.87 -8.10 6.97
C PHE A 395 20.68 -7.97 5.46
N ILE A 396 19.41 -7.86 5.05
CA ILE A 396 19.02 -7.31 3.77
C ILE A 396 18.38 -5.95 3.99
N ILE A 397 18.81 -4.98 3.21
CA ILE A 397 18.30 -3.61 3.20
C ILE A 397 17.82 -3.33 1.79
N ALA A 398 16.54 -3.06 1.63
CA ALA A 398 16.00 -2.64 0.33
C ALA A 398 15.29 -1.29 0.49
N GLY A 399 15.50 -0.38 -0.45
CA GLY A 399 14.86 0.92 -0.36
C GLY A 399 14.97 1.74 -1.63
N SER A 400 14.23 2.83 -1.67
CA SER A 400 14.17 3.74 -2.81
C SER A 400 15.50 4.44 -3.11
N GLU A 401 16.39 4.53 -2.14
CA GLU A 401 17.69 5.20 -2.25
C GLU A 401 18.84 4.33 -1.73
N THR A 402 20.04 4.61 -2.20
CA THR A 402 21.26 4.03 -1.65
C THR A 402 21.73 4.87 -0.46
N GLY A 403 22.27 4.23 0.59
CA GLY A 403 22.84 4.93 1.73
C GLY A 403 21.83 5.35 2.80
N MET A 404 20.62 4.80 2.76
CA MET A 404 19.61 5.01 3.81
C MET A 404 20.06 4.46 5.16
N VAL A 405 20.84 3.38 5.15
CA VAL A 405 21.53 2.83 6.31
C VAL A 405 23.02 2.88 6.07
N GLN A 406 23.78 3.33 7.04
CA GLN A 406 25.23 3.29 6.96
C GLN A 406 25.71 1.85 7.12
N VAL A 407 26.31 1.31 6.08
CA VAL A 407 26.89 -0.02 6.05
C VAL A 407 28.38 0.10 5.76
N ASN A 408 29.20 -0.59 6.55
CA ASN A 408 30.61 -0.70 6.23
C ASN A 408 30.76 -1.46 4.91
N GLU A 409 31.42 -0.85 3.91
CA GLU A 409 31.62 -1.42 2.58
C GLU A 409 32.28 -2.82 2.62
N GLN A 410 33.11 -3.09 3.63
CA GLN A 410 33.75 -4.41 3.80
C GLN A 410 32.74 -5.49 4.24
N MET A 411 31.58 -5.11 4.74
CA MET A 411 30.51 -6.03 5.15
C MET A 411 29.47 -6.23 4.04
N VAL A 412 29.61 -5.59 2.92
CA VAL A 412 28.67 -5.73 1.81
C VAL A 412 28.97 -7.00 1.02
N MET A 413 28.01 -7.91 0.98
CA MET A 413 28.05 -9.12 0.13
C MET A 413 27.48 -8.86 -1.26
N GLU A 414 26.39 -8.10 -1.34
CA GLU A 414 25.68 -7.80 -2.58
C GLU A 414 25.18 -6.36 -2.57
N LYS A 415 25.37 -5.67 -3.71
CA LYS A 415 24.69 -4.42 -4.04
C LYS A 415 24.02 -4.59 -5.39
N SER A 416 22.71 -4.45 -5.43
CA SER A 416 21.92 -4.61 -6.64
C SER A 416 20.77 -3.61 -6.71
N ARG A 417 20.02 -3.67 -7.77
CA ARG A 417 18.75 -2.96 -7.94
C ARG A 417 17.71 -3.89 -8.53
N LEU A 418 16.46 -3.69 -8.19
CA LEU A 418 15.37 -4.37 -8.85
C LEU A 418 15.11 -3.75 -10.22
N GLY A 419 15.02 -4.59 -11.25
CA GLY A 419 14.57 -4.22 -12.58
C GLY A 419 13.04 -4.31 -12.71
N PRO A 420 12.47 -3.97 -13.89
CA PRO A 420 11.04 -3.99 -14.17
C PRO A 420 10.37 -5.29 -13.72
N GLY A 421 9.28 -5.17 -12.95
CA GLY A 421 8.50 -6.30 -12.46
C GLY A 421 9.17 -7.22 -11.43
N GLN A 422 10.44 -6.96 -11.10
CA GLN A 422 11.22 -7.83 -10.21
C GLN A 422 10.84 -7.66 -8.75
N MET A 423 11.12 -8.71 -7.99
CA MET A 423 10.95 -8.76 -6.55
C MET A 423 12.13 -9.50 -5.89
N ILE A 424 12.40 -9.17 -4.63
CA ILE A 424 13.33 -9.89 -3.76
C ILE A 424 12.69 -10.06 -2.40
N GLY A 425 12.88 -11.18 -1.75
CA GLY A 425 12.28 -11.44 -0.46
C GLY A 425 13.13 -12.28 0.46
N VAL A 426 12.86 -12.15 1.75
CA VAL A 426 13.36 -13.04 2.80
C VAL A 426 12.19 -13.86 3.33
N ASN A 427 12.39 -15.16 3.45
CA ASN A 427 11.52 -15.99 4.27
C ASN A 427 12.16 -16.15 5.64
N LEU A 428 11.61 -15.47 6.63
CA LEU A 428 12.15 -15.39 7.99
C LEU A 428 12.20 -16.75 8.71
N ALA A 429 11.21 -17.62 8.46
CA ALA A 429 11.18 -18.95 9.04
C ALA A 429 12.24 -19.88 8.44
N LYS A 430 12.60 -19.68 7.17
CA LYS A 430 13.62 -20.46 6.46
C LYS A 430 15.03 -19.86 6.57
N GLY A 431 15.16 -18.66 7.10
CA GLY A 431 16.44 -17.96 7.22
C GLY A 431 17.12 -17.73 5.87
N ARG A 432 16.36 -17.39 4.81
CA ARG A 432 16.91 -17.35 3.46
C ARG A 432 16.34 -16.21 2.60
N ILE A 433 17.24 -15.60 1.80
CA ILE A 433 16.88 -14.70 0.69
C ILE A 433 16.45 -15.51 -0.53
N TYR A 434 15.46 -14.98 -1.23
CA TYR A 434 14.99 -15.46 -2.52
C TYR A 434 15.04 -14.32 -3.53
N HIS A 435 15.82 -14.51 -4.58
CA HIS A 435 15.86 -13.59 -5.72
C HIS A 435 14.67 -13.80 -6.65
N ASP A 436 14.42 -12.85 -7.54
CA ASP A 436 13.28 -12.81 -8.46
C ASP A 436 13.06 -14.13 -9.21
N ALA A 437 14.10 -14.68 -9.84
CA ALA A 437 13.99 -15.92 -10.59
C ALA A 437 13.58 -17.12 -9.72
N GLU A 438 14.11 -17.21 -8.50
CA GLU A 438 13.77 -18.27 -7.55
C GLU A 438 12.32 -18.16 -7.08
N LEU A 439 11.85 -16.94 -6.79
CA LEU A 439 10.45 -16.67 -6.41
C LEU A 439 9.50 -17.07 -7.54
N LYS A 440 9.80 -16.66 -8.76
CA LYS A 440 9.01 -17.01 -9.95
C LYS A 440 9.01 -18.53 -10.20
N ASP A 441 10.15 -19.17 -10.10
CA ASP A 441 10.25 -20.64 -10.20
C ASP A 441 9.46 -21.38 -9.13
N MET A 442 9.43 -20.85 -7.92
CA MET A 442 8.61 -21.38 -6.83
C MET A 442 7.11 -21.24 -7.13
N LEU A 443 6.69 -20.10 -7.68
CA LEU A 443 5.29 -19.85 -7.99
C LEU A 443 4.78 -20.72 -9.15
N VAL A 444 5.56 -20.85 -10.24
CA VAL A 444 5.14 -21.69 -11.39
C VAL A 444 5.01 -23.16 -11.04
N LYS A 445 5.84 -23.66 -10.11
CA LYS A 445 5.81 -25.07 -9.66
C LYS A 445 4.63 -25.44 -8.76
N ARG A 446 3.90 -24.45 -8.24
CA ARG A 446 2.79 -24.71 -7.30
C ARG A 446 1.62 -25.44 -7.93
N ARG A 447 1.33 -25.14 -9.20
CA ARG A 447 0.17 -25.69 -9.92
C ARG A 447 0.47 -25.77 -11.41
N ASP A 448 -0.28 -26.59 -12.12
CA ASP A 448 -0.32 -26.60 -13.59
C ASP A 448 -1.21 -25.45 -14.08
N TRP A 449 -0.64 -24.24 -14.13
CA TRP A 449 -1.35 -23.02 -14.53
C TRP A 449 -1.87 -23.10 -15.96
N GLY A 450 -1.15 -23.80 -16.85
CA GLY A 450 -1.56 -24.02 -18.25
C GLY A 450 -2.85 -24.81 -18.35
N ASN A 451 -3.00 -25.85 -17.54
CA ASN A 451 -4.24 -26.64 -17.50
C ASN A 451 -5.44 -25.81 -16.98
N TRP A 452 -5.20 -24.91 -16.03
CA TRP A 452 -6.26 -24.02 -15.53
C TRP A 452 -6.73 -23.03 -16.60
N LEU A 453 -5.83 -22.57 -17.45
CA LEU A 453 -6.11 -21.71 -18.61
C LEU A 453 -6.66 -22.47 -19.83
N GLY A 454 -6.61 -23.80 -19.82
CA GLY A 454 -6.99 -24.65 -20.96
C GLY A 454 -8.44 -24.51 -21.44
N LYS A 455 -9.29 -23.82 -20.69
CA LYS A 455 -10.65 -23.41 -21.08
C LYS A 455 -10.69 -22.05 -21.79
N SER A 456 -9.58 -21.31 -21.82
CA SER A 456 -9.48 -20.03 -22.53
C SER A 456 -9.53 -20.28 -24.02
N GLN A 457 -10.28 -19.42 -24.73
CA GLN A 457 -10.35 -19.46 -26.18
C GLN A 457 -9.54 -18.27 -26.73
N VAL A 458 -8.71 -18.55 -27.72
CA VAL A 458 -7.99 -17.48 -28.44
C VAL A 458 -8.91 -16.87 -29.47
N MET A 459 -9.02 -15.55 -29.49
CA MET A 459 -9.93 -14.81 -30.38
C MET A 459 -9.65 -15.14 -31.85
N ASP A 460 -8.37 -15.24 -32.24
CA ASP A 460 -7.98 -15.56 -33.62
C ASP A 460 -8.49 -16.94 -34.07
N ASP A 461 -8.50 -17.94 -33.19
CA ASP A 461 -9.05 -19.27 -33.47
C ASP A 461 -10.59 -19.22 -33.65
N LEU A 462 -11.27 -18.34 -32.89
CA LEU A 462 -12.71 -18.13 -33.03
C LEU A 462 -13.03 -17.40 -34.31
N LEU A 463 -12.28 -16.36 -34.66
CA LEU A 463 -12.42 -15.61 -35.91
C LEU A 463 -12.14 -16.49 -37.11
N ALA A 464 -11.10 -17.33 -37.07
CA ALA A 464 -10.79 -18.29 -38.14
C ALA A 464 -11.94 -19.27 -38.39
N LYS A 465 -12.65 -19.71 -37.35
CA LYS A 465 -13.83 -20.59 -37.48
C LYS A 465 -15.05 -19.88 -38.10
N ASN A 466 -15.11 -18.56 -38.01
CA ASN A 466 -16.27 -17.74 -38.43
C ASN A 466 -15.96 -16.88 -39.67
N GLN A 467 -14.88 -17.13 -40.37
CA GLN A 467 -14.43 -16.36 -41.55
C GLN A 467 -15.48 -16.21 -42.68
N ASN A 468 -16.49 -17.06 -42.70
CA ASN A 468 -17.54 -17.05 -43.75
C ASN A 468 -18.83 -16.35 -43.33
N THR A 469 -18.87 -15.71 -42.16
CA THR A 469 -20.05 -14.93 -41.76
C THR A 469 -20.05 -13.60 -42.56
N PRO A 470 -21.02 -13.35 -43.43
CA PRO A 470 -21.09 -12.09 -44.17
C PRO A 470 -21.19 -10.93 -43.16
N LEU A 471 -20.29 -9.97 -43.27
CA LEU A 471 -20.41 -8.72 -42.54
C LEU A 471 -21.46 -7.87 -43.27
N ASP A 472 -22.47 -7.40 -42.57
CA ASP A 472 -23.43 -6.43 -43.06
C ASP A 472 -22.72 -5.07 -43.20
N ILE A 473 -22.12 -4.83 -44.35
CA ILE A 473 -21.39 -3.59 -44.61
C ILE A 473 -22.41 -2.48 -44.81
N LEU A 474 -22.58 -1.67 -43.80
CA LEU A 474 -23.40 -0.46 -43.89
C LEU A 474 -22.71 0.56 -44.78
N ALA A 475 -23.47 1.18 -45.67
CA ALA A 475 -22.96 2.22 -46.56
C ALA A 475 -23.98 3.34 -46.75
N GLY A 476 -23.52 4.47 -47.26
CA GLY A 476 -24.38 5.60 -47.63
C GLY A 476 -25.17 6.18 -46.46
N ASP A 477 -26.46 6.42 -46.69
CA ASP A 477 -27.31 7.10 -45.69
C ASP A 477 -27.61 6.25 -44.45
N ASP A 478 -27.62 4.94 -44.56
CA ASP A 478 -27.82 4.06 -43.40
C ASP A 478 -26.62 4.08 -42.45
N LEU A 479 -25.40 4.10 -42.98
CA LEU A 479 -24.20 4.29 -42.20
C LEU A 479 -24.22 5.64 -41.49
N ARG A 480 -24.51 6.72 -42.22
CA ARG A 480 -24.60 8.08 -41.66
C ARG A 480 -25.64 8.21 -40.54
N ARG A 481 -26.82 7.60 -40.73
CA ARG A 481 -27.87 7.60 -39.68
C ARG A 481 -27.39 6.90 -38.42
N ARG A 482 -26.72 5.75 -38.53
CA ARG A 482 -26.22 5.00 -37.39
C ARG A 482 -25.07 5.74 -36.69
N GLN A 483 -24.16 6.33 -37.47
CA GLN A 483 -23.11 7.19 -36.92
C GLN A 483 -23.70 8.37 -36.14
N PHE A 484 -24.66 9.06 -36.73
CA PHE A 484 -25.36 10.17 -36.09
C PHE A 484 -26.14 9.73 -34.85
N THR A 485 -26.85 8.59 -34.91
CA THR A 485 -27.56 8.03 -33.75
C THR A 485 -26.63 7.63 -32.63
N ALA A 486 -25.45 7.15 -32.95
CA ALA A 486 -24.40 6.80 -31.99
C ALA A 486 -23.59 8.03 -31.47
N GLY A 487 -23.90 9.24 -32.03
CA GLY A 487 -23.20 10.46 -31.62
C GLY A 487 -21.81 10.65 -32.23
N TRP A 488 -21.46 9.87 -33.28
CA TRP A 488 -20.18 10.00 -33.95
C TRP A 488 -20.18 11.21 -34.90
N THR A 489 -19.18 12.07 -34.71
CA THR A 489 -18.90 13.19 -35.62
C THR A 489 -17.87 12.79 -36.68
N LEU A 490 -17.70 13.58 -37.72
CA LEU A 490 -16.64 13.38 -38.71
C LEU A 490 -15.26 13.50 -38.04
N GLU A 491 -15.14 14.41 -37.12
CA GLU A 491 -13.91 14.61 -36.35
C GLU A 491 -13.54 13.37 -35.52
N ASP A 492 -14.50 12.74 -34.85
CA ASP A 492 -14.27 11.48 -34.12
C ASP A 492 -13.81 10.35 -35.06
N LEU A 493 -14.37 10.33 -36.30
CA LEU A 493 -13.97 9.32 -37.29
C LEU A 493 -12.53 9.52 -37.77
N GLU A 494 -12.15 10.78 -38.07
CA GLU A 494 -10.83 11.11 -38.63
C GLU A 494 -9.74 11.15 -37.57
N LEU A 495 -10.04 11.64 -36.36
CA LEU A 495 -9.02 11.83 -35.31
C LEU A 495 -8.92 10.66 -34.34
N LEU A 496 -9.97 9.87 -34.19
CA LEU A 496 -9.96 8.73 -33.26
C LEU A 496 -9.97 7.39 -34.00
N LEU A 497 -11.01 7.11 -34.80
CA LEU A 497 -11.20 5.78 -35.39
C LEU A 497 -10.21 5.48 -36.51
N GLN A 498 -9.91 6.46 -37.36
CA GLN A 498 -9.00 6.25 -38.48
C GLN A 498 -7.59 5.87 -38.02
N PRO A 499 -6.93 6.60 -37.11
CA PRO A 499 -5.61 6.19 -36.58
C PRO A 499 -5.65 4.83 -35.89
N MET A 500 -6.72 4.51 -35.17
CA MET A 500 -6.86 3.21 -34.54
C MET A 500 -6.96 2.08 -35.56
N GLY A 501 -7.71 2.31 -36.65
CA GLY A 501 -7.88 1.31 -37.73
C GLY A 501 -6.67 1.15 -38.63
N GLU A 502 -5.96 2.23 -38.95
CA GLU A 502 -4.82 2.24 -39.86
C GLU A 502 -3.51 1.83 -39.16
N ASP A 503 -3.26 2.37 -37.97
CA ASP A 503 -1.99 2.20 -37.27
C ASP A 503 -2.03 1.12 -36.18
N GLY A 504 -3.21 0.65 -35.81
CA GLY A 504 -3.38 -0.26 -34.67
C GLY A 504 -2.97 0.37 -33.35
N LYS A 505 -3.04 1.69 -33.24
CA LYS A 505 -2.65 2.47 -32.08
C LYS A 505 -3.83 3.26 -31.55
N GLU A 506 -3.79 3.49 -30.26
CA GLU A 506 -4.73 4.39 -29.62
C GLU A 506 -4.49 5.83 -30.06
N ALA A 507 -5.57 6.56 -30.38
CA ALA A 507 -5.48 7.95 -30.75
C ALA A 507 -5.05 8.79 -29.54
N ILE A 508 -3.96 9.51 -29.67
CA ILE A 508 -3.43 10.42 -28.65
C ILE A 508 -3.86 11.84 -29.00
N GLY A 509 -4.49 12.51 -28.06
CA GLY A 509 -4.97 13.87 -28.25
C GLY A 509 -4.65 14.79 -27.08
N SER A 510 -4.86 16.09 -27.28
CA SER A 510 -4.88 17.07 -26.20
C SER A 510 -6.21 16.98 -25.46
N MET A 511 -6.19 17.04 -24.13
CA MET A 511 -7.42 17.16 -23.33
C MET A 511 -7.99 18.59 -23.30
N GLY A 512 -7.23 19.57 -23.74
CA GLY A 512 -7.68 20.95 -23.87
C GLY A 512 -8.65 21.09 -25.04
N ASP A 513 -9.89 21.47 -24.75
CA ASP A 513 -10.96 21.66 -25.72
C ASP A 513 -11.80 22.87 -25.28
N ASP A 514 -11.90 23.87 -26.10
CA ASP A 514 -12.70 25.08 -25.87
C ASP A 514 -14.15 24.95 -26.40
N THR A 515 -14.52 23.76 -26.89
CA THR A 515 -15.91 23.45 -27.23
C THR A 515 -16.80 23.59 -26.00
N PRO A 516 -17.93 24.32 -26.06
CA PRO A 516 -18.84 24.45 -24.92
C PRO A 516 -19.30 23.10 -24.37
N LEU A 517 -19.59 23.06 -23.07
CA LEU A 517 -20.10 21.86 -22.41
C LEU A 517 -21.30 21.26 -23.15
N ALA A 518 -21.36 19.94 -23.26
CA ALA A 518 -22.44 19.23 -23.93
C ALA A 518 -23.84 19.60 -23.39
N VAL A 519 -23.96 19.91 -22.09
CA VAL A 519 -25.20 20.37 -21.45
C VAL A 519 -25.73 21.70 -22.01
N LEU A 520 -24.89 22.51 -22.63
CA LEU A 520 -25.25 23.78 -23.25
C LEU A 520 -25.60 23.61 -24.76
N SER A 521 -25.48 22.41 -25.30
CA SER A 521 -25.77 22.15 -26.73
C SER A 521 -27.24 21.97 -26.98
N ASN A 522 -27.76 22.54 -28.08
CA ASN A 522 -29.10 22.32 -28.56
C ASN A 522 -29.22 21.09 -29.50
N THR A 523 -28.12 20.43 -29.81
CA THR A 523 -28.07 19.22 -30.62
C THR A 523 -27.80 18.00 -29.75
N TYR A 524 -28.26 16.82 -30.20
CA TYR A 524 -27.97 15.57 -29.53
C TYR A 524 -26.46 15.37 -29.37
N ARG A 525 -26.05 14.99 -28.17
CA ARG A 525 -24.69 14.60 -27.84
C ARG A 525 -24.70 13.23 -27.16
N GLY A 526 -23.78 12.38 -27.54
CA GLY A 526 -23.59 11.09 -26.87
C GLY A 526 -23.24 11.29 -25.39
N LEU A 527 -23.58 10.32 -24.55
CA LEU A 527 -23.40 10.41 -23.09
C LEU A 527 -21.97 10.74 -22.69
N HIS A 528 -20.98 10.23 -23.41
CA HIS A 528 -19.55 10.46 -23.12
C HIS A 528 -19.14 11.94 -23.21
N HIS A 529 -19.80 12.75 -24.04
CA HIS A 529 -19.51 14.19 -24.15
C HIS A 529 -19.86 14.97 -22.87
N PHE A 530 -20.77 14.45 -22.03
CA PHE A 530 -21.13 15.11 -20.76
C PHE A 530 -20.08 14.93 -19.67
N PHE A 531 -19.13 14.01 -19.87
CA PHE A 531 -18.01 13.77 -18.94
C PHE A 531 -16.68 14.32 -19.46
N ARG A 532 -16.72 15.09 -20.54
CA ARG A 532 -15.54 15.71 -21.14
C ARG A 532 -15.10 16.92 -20.33
N GLN A 533 -13.79 17.05 -20.12
CA GLN A 533 -13.20 18.24 -19.49
C GLN A 533 -13.00 19.34 -20.55
N ASN A 534 -13.26 20.58 -20.19
CA ASN A 534 -13.03 21.72 -21.08
C ASN A 534 -11.59 22.22 -21.06
N PHE A 535 -10.83 21.88 -20.04
CA PHE A 535 -9.39 22.10 -19.99
C PHE A 535 -8.74 20.92 -19.30
N SER A 536 -7.49 20.66 -19.62
CA SER A 536 -6.67 19.69 -18.93
C SER A 536 -5.61 20.40 -18.08
N GLN A 537 -5.48 19.96 -16.85
CA GLN A 537 -4.34 20.26 -16.04
C GLN A 537 -3.44 19.02 -16.08
N VAL A 538 -2.35 19.11 -16.85
CA VAL A 538 -1.44 17.99 -17.02
C VAL A 538 -0.37 18.08 -15.95
N THR A 539 -0.39 17.17 -15.00
CA THR A 539 0.71 16.95 -14.05
C THR A 539 1.63 15.82 -14.50
N ASN A 540 1.20 14.99 -15.43
CA ASN A 540 1.92 13.84 -15.99
C ASN A 540 1.86 13.85 -17.52
N PRO A 541 2.73 13.05 -18.20
CA PRO A 541 2.80 13.01 -19.66
C PRO A 541 1.49 12.56 -20.33
N PRO A 542 1.42 12.63 -21.65
CA PRO A 542 0.20 12.73 -22.42
C PRO A 542 -0.84 11.67 -22.05
N ILE A 543 -2.05 12.14 -21.88
CA ILE A 543 -3.21 11.34 -21.55
C ILE A 543 -3.87 10.94 -22.87
N ASP A 544 -4.10 9.66 -23.04
CA ASP A 544 -4.89 9.11 -24.13
C ASP A 544 -6.40 9.11 -23.80
N SER A 545 -7.24 8.75 -24.76
CA SER A 545 -8.70 8.78 -24.63
C SER A 545 -9.27 7.79 -23.61
N LEU A 546 -8.45 6.88 -23.09
CA LEU A 546 -8.84 5.85 -22.11
C LEU A 546 -8.44 6.17 -20.69
N ARG A 547 -7.62 7.20 -20.46
CA ARG A 547 -7.11 7.59 -19.13
C ARG A 547 -7.86 8.74 -18.52
#